data_eab72447488f9c126a0c8d4e10e1664b
#
_entry.id   eab72447488f9c126a0c8d4e10e1664b
#
_cell.length_a   1.000
_cell.length_b   1.000
_cell.length_c   1.000
_cell.angle_alpha   90.00
_cell.angle_beta   90.00
_cell.angle_gamma   90.00
#
_symmetry.space_group_name_H-M   'P 1'
#
loop_
_entity.id
_entity.type
_entity.pdbx_description
1 polymer ?
#
loop_
_entity_poly.entity_id
_entity_poly.type
_entity_poly.pdbx_seq_one_letter_code
_entity_poly.pdbx_strand_id
1 'polypeptide(L)'
;MNSKAYFGKFGGQFVPETVMFALDELENAYESIAKTKEFKDELDDLLKNYVGRPSPLFFAKRLSEHYGHEIYLKREDLNHTGAHKINNALAQALLAKKMGKKKILAETGAGQHGVATATAAALLGLECDVYMGATDVARQQLNAFRMQLLGAKVVSVEDGLKTLKEATTAAIQAWVNEIESAFYVIGSAVGPHPYPKIVRDFQSIIGTEAKAQLENYGKKADYVIACVGGGSNAIGIFSAFLDDESVNLVGIEAGGLGIDTPYHAATLSKGKTGIIHGMKTTVLQDEYGMISPVHSISAGLDYPGIGPEHAHLNDIKRVRYEAVTDDECINALYFLSKMEGIIPAIESAHAVAYLEKLCPKLDKKSVIVVNISGRGDKDINTVIGYEKGKIYG
;
A
#
# COMPACT_ATOMS: atom_id res chain seq x y z
N MET A 1 -18.28 -23.07 -1.93
CA MET A 1 -17.58 -21.77 -1.85
C MET A 1 -16.34 -21.84 -2.75
N ASN A 2 -16.10 -20.83 -3.59
CA ASN A 2 -14.93 -20.78 -4.46
C ASN A 2 -13.67 -20.67 -3.58
N SER A 3 -12.88 -21.74 -3.44
CA SER A 3 -11.68 -21.77 -2.61
C SER A 3 -10.63 -20.73 -3.03
N LYS A 4 -10.68 -20.28 -4.29
CA LYS A 4 -9.77 -19.25 -4.83
C LYS A 4 -10.03 -17.84 -4.27
N ALA A 5 -11.23 -17.58 -3.76
CA ALA A 5 -11.61 -16.27 -3.23
C ALA A 5 -11.15 -16.03 -1.79
N TYR A 6 -10.52 -17.02 -1.15
CA TYR A 6 -10.19 -16.96 0.27
C TYR A 6 -8.71 -17.23 0.54
N PHE A 7 -8.19 -16.54 1.55
CA PHE A 7 -6.94 -16.79 2.24
C PHE A 7 -7.30 -17.35 3.63
N GLY A 8 -7.29 -18.67 3.77
CA GLY A 8 -7.85 -19.32 4.97
C GLY A 8 -9.32 -18.94 5.19
N LYS A 9 -9.63 -18.26 6.29
CA LYS A 9 -10.99 -17.80 6.63
C LYS A 9 -11.30 -16.36 6.17
N PHE A 10 -10.34 -15.66 5.57
CA PHE A 10 -10.42 -14.27 5.14
C PHE A 10 -10.55 -14.13 3.63
N GLY A 11 -11.07 -13.01 3.13
CA GLY A 11 -11.33 -12.77 1.71
C GLY A 11 -12.82 -12.83 1.38
N GLY A 12 -13.15 -13.42 0.25
CA GLY A 12 -14.52 -13.57 -0.24
C GLY A 12 -15.02 -12.37 -1.06
N GLN A 13 -16.33 -12.37 -1.35
CA GLN A 13 -17.02 -11.36 -2.15
C GLN A 13 -18.29 -10.95 -1.40
N PHE A 14 -18.16 -10.04 -0.45
CA PHE A 14 -19.29 -9.55 0.38
C PHE A 14 -19.81 -8.24 -0.22
N VAL A 15 -20.39 -8.36 -1.40
CA VAL A 15 -20.88 -7.23 -2.21
C VAL A 15 -22.32 -7.45 -2.65
N PRO A 16 -23.07 -6.38 -3.02
CA PRO A 16 -24.36 -6.50 -3.67
C PRO A 16 -24.29 -7.31 -4.98
N GLU A 17 -25.37 -7.98 -5.34
CA GLU A 17 -25.44 -8.79 -6.57
C GLU A 17 -25.10 -8.00 -7.84
N THR A 18 -25.42 -6.71 -7.87
CA THR A 18 -25.11 -5.81 -8.99
C THR A 18 -23.62 -5.69 -9.29
N VAL A 19 -22.74 -5.95 -8.32
CA VAL A 19 -21.29 -5.88 -8.48
C VAL A 19 -20.69 -7.23 -8.92
N MET A 20 -21.40 -8.34 -8.69
CA MET A 20 -20.88 -9.70 -8.94
C MET A 20 -20.46 -9.89 -10.39
N PHE A 21 -21.28 -9.41 -11.34
CA PHE A 21 -20.94 -9.51 -12.78
C PHE A 21 -19.59 -8.85 -13.11
N ALA A 22 -19.31 -7.68 -12.56
CA ALA A 22 -18.05 -6.99 -12.81
C ALA A 22 -16.85 -7.68 -12.16
N LEU A 23 -17.04 -8.30 -10.99
CA LEU A 23 -15.98 -9.09 -10.35
C LEU A 23 -15.68 -10.38 -11.14
N ASP A 24 -16.71 -11.04 -11.68
CA ASP A 24 -16.56 -12.20 -12.54
C ASP A 24 -15.89 -11.83 -13.87
N GLU A 25 -16.28 -10.71 -14.48
CA GLU A 25 -15.62 -10.15 -15.67
C GLU A 25 -14.13 -9.86 -15.39
N LEU A 26 -13.84 -9.26 -14.24
CA LEU A 26 -12.48 -8.96 -13.82
C LEU A 26 -11.66 -10.24 -13.59
N GLU A 27 -12.20 -11.24 -12.88
CA GLU A 27 -11.51 -12.51 -12.65
C GLU A 27 -11.20 -13.21 -13.97
N ASN A 28 -12.20 -13.29 -14.88
CA ASN A 28 -12.02 -13.87 -16.20
C ASN A 28 -10.97 -13.12 -17.04
N ALA A 29 -10.99 -11.78 -17.05
CA ALA A 29 -10.01 -10.97 -17.76
C ALA A 29 -8.61 -11.13 -17.16
N TYR A 30 -8.51 -11.17 -15.85
CA TYR A 30 -7.23 -11.41 -15.17
C TYR A 30 -6.63 -12.77 -15.54
N GLU A 31 -7.44 -13.84 -15.54
CA GLU A 31 -6.97 -15.19 -15.88
C GLU A 31 -6.70 -15.37 -17.40
N SER A 32 -7.47 -14.72 -18.28
CA SER A 32 -7.37 -14.90 -19.73
C SER A 32 -6.51 -13.85 -20.45
N ILE A 33 -6.36 -12.65 -19.91
CA ILE A 33 -5.62 -11.54 -20.52
C ILE A 33 -4.32 -11.27 -19.76
N ALA A 34 -4.38 -11.01 -18.44
CA ALA A 34 -3.20 -10.57 -17.67
C ALA A 34 -2.12 -11.66 -17.56
N LYS A 35 -2.47 -12.93 -17.76
CA LYS A 35 -1.52 -14.05 -17.74
C LYS A 35 -0.91 -14.37 -19.10
N THR A 36 -1.37 -13.74 -20.18
CA THR A 36 -0.79 -13.94 -21.52
C THR A 36 0.62 -13.38 -21.61
N LYS A 37 1.41 -13.95 -22.53
CA LYS A 37 2.75 -13.45 -22.79
C LYS A 37 2.72 -12.02 -23.33
N GLU A 38 1.76 -11.71 -24.20
CA GLU A 38 1.59 -10.38 -24.78
C GLU A 38 1.37 -9.30 -23.71
N PHE A 39 0.46 -9.55 -22.75
CA PHE A 39 0.21 -8.61 -21.65
C PHE A 39 1.44 -8.43 -20.77
N LYS A 40 2.13 -9.53 -20.43
CA LYS A 40 3.34 -9.49 -19.61
C LYS A 40 4.47 -8.74 -20.29
N ASP A 41 4.72 -9.00 -21.58
CA ASP A 41 5.76 -8.31 -22.33
C ASP A 41 5.49 -6.80 -22.40
N GLU A 42 4.22 -6.39 -22.63
CA GLU A 42 3.82 -4.96 -22.66
C GLU A 42 3.95 -4.31 -21.28
N LEU A 43 3.52 -5.01 -20.24
CA LEU A 43 3.65 -4.52 -18.85
C LEU A 43 5.14 -4.41 -18.44
N ASP A 44 5.96 -5.40 -18.77
CA ASP A 44 7.40 -5.41 -18.47
C ASP A 44 8.12 -4.27 -19.19
N ASP A 45 7.76 -3.98 -20.44
CA ASP A 45 8.30 -2.82 -21.17
C ASP A 45 7.94 -1.50 -20.47
N LEU A 46 6.68 -1.34 -20.08
CA LEU A 46 6.20 -0.16 -19.36
C LEU A 46 6.86 -0.03 -17.98
N LEU A 47 6.99 -1.12 -17.24
CA LEU A 47 7.64 -1.12 -15.94
C LEU A 47 9.12 -0.74 -16.07
N LYS A 48 9.80 -1.21 -17.09
CA LYS A 48 11.22 -0.92 -17.34
C LYS A 48 11.42 0.50 -17.86
N ASN A 49 10.74 0.87 -18.95
CA ASN A 49 11.06 2.06 -19.73
C ASN A 49 10.27 3.30 -19.30
N TYR A 50 9.13 3.13 -18.61
CA TYR A 50 8.29 4.23 -18.12
C TYR A 50 8.35 4.38 -16.60
N VAL A 51 8.27 3.29 -15.84
CA VAL A 51 8.34 3.33 -14.37
C VAL A 51 9.78 3.44 -13.86
N GLY A 52 10.75 2.91 -14.59
CA GLY A 52 12.17 2.95 -14.24
C GLY A 52 12.62 1.76 -13.39
N ARG A 53 11.96 0.60 -13.54
CA ARG A 53 12.34 -0.63 -12.84
C ARG A 53 13.53 -1.34 -13.52
N PRO A 54 14.31 -2.18 -12.78
CA PRO A 54 14.14 -2.51 -11.36
C PRO A 54 14.47 -1.33 -10.44
N SER A 55 13.67 -1.14 -9.37
CA SER A 55 14.01 -0.17 -8.33
C SER A 55 15.27 -0.64 -7.59
N PRO A 56 16.20 0.27 -7.19
CA PRO A 56 17.45 -0.13 -6.54
C PRO A 56 17.21 -0.82 -5.20
N LEU A 57 18.08 -1.80 -4.89
CA LEU A 57 18.31 -2.28 -3.54
C LEU A 57 19.60 -1.61 -3.03
N PHE A 58 19.44 -0.57 -2.21
CA PHE A 58 20.54 0.28 -1.75
C PHE A 58 21.09 -0.21 -0.41
N PHE A 59 22.41 -0.45 -0.34
CA PHE A 59 23.10 -0.74 0.92
C PHE A 59 23.24 0.55 1.73
N ALA A 60 22.49 0.67 2.81
CA ALA A 60 22.48 1.84 3.69
C ALA A 60 23.68 1.77 4.66
N LYS A 61 24.84 2.26 4.22
CA LYS A 61 26.12 2.08 4.91
C LYS A 61 26.09 2.67 6.31
N ARG A 62 25.65 3.92 6.46
CA ARG A 62 25.66 4.62 7.75
C ARG A 62 24.64 4.05 8.74
N LEU A 63 23.45 3.63 8.25
CA LEU A 63 22.51 2.87 9.07
C LEU A 63 23.09 1.53 9.50
N SER A 64 23.77 0.83 8.59
CA SER A 64 24.41 -0.46 8.88
C SER A 64 25.51 -0.33 9.95
N GLU A 65 26.33 0.71 9.86
CA GLU A 65 27.35 1.03 10.87
C GLU A 65 26.73 1.39 12.22
N HIS A 66 25.63 2.17 12.22
CA HIS A 66 24.94 2.59 13.43
C HIS A 66 24.31 1.41 14.20
N TYR A 67 23.60 0.53 13.49
CA TYR A 67 22.91 -0.60 14.10
C TYR A 67 23.74 -1.88 14.24
N GLY A 68 24.92 -1.95 13.59
CA GLY A 68 25.78 -3.15 13.61
C GLY A 68 25.29 -4.30 12.72
N HIS A 69 24.35 -4.06 11.81
CA HIS A 69 23.73 -5.03 10.91
C HIS A 69 23.91 -4.60 9.44
N GLU A 70 23.64 -5.48 8.48
CA GLU A 70 23.63 -5.13 7.06
C GLU A 70 22.23 -4.70 6.64
N ILE A 71 22.02 -3.39 6.47
CA ILE A 71 20.71 -2.83 6.15
C ILE A 71 20.65 -2.44 4.68
N TYR A 72 19.67 -3.00 3.98
CA TYR A 72 19.37 -2.71 2.58
C TYR A 72 18.00 -2.05 2.47
N LEU A 73 17.91 -0.99 1.68
CA LEU A 73 16.68 -0.27 1.41
C LEU A 73 16.19 -0.59 0.00
N LYS A 74 15.02 -1.20 -0.14
CA LYS A 74 14.36 -1.37 -1.43
C LYS A 74 13.66 -0.07 -1.79
N ARG A 75 14.15 0.61 -2.83
CA ARG A 75 13.90 2.01 -3.13
C ARG A 75 12.70 2.20 -4.09
N GLU A 76 11.49 1.82 -3.63
CA GLU A 76 10.25 2.06 -4.40
C GLU A 76 9.88 3.56 -4.50
N ASP A 77 10.48 4.40 -3.68
CA ASP A 77 10.39 5.86 -3.72
C ASP A 77 11.04 6.47 -4.98
N LEU A 78 11.88 5.73 -5.69
CA LEU A 78 12.52 6.16 -6.93
C LEU A 78 11.74 5.80 -8.20
N ASN A 79 10.65 5.03 -8.08
CA ASN A 79 9.79 4.76 -9.22
C ASN A 79 9.14 6.04 -9.75
N HIS A 80 8.76 6.06 -11.03
CA HIS A 80 7.91 7.12 -11.55
C HIS A 80 6.68 7.33 -10.67
N THR A 81 6.27 8.56 -10.44
CA THR A 81 5.29 9.03 -9.44
C THR A 81 5.79 9.06 -7.98
N GLY A 82 6.91 8.44 -7.65
CA GLY A 82 7.58 8.51 -6.35
C GLY A 82 7.08 7.52 -5.30
N ALA A 83 6.47 6.41 -5.72
CA ALA A 83 6.02 5.34 -4.83
C ALA A 83 5.74 4.03 -5.58
N HIS A 84 5.58 2.91 -4.83
CA HIS A 84 5.21 1.59 -5.33
C HIS A 84 3.83 1.53 -6.02
N LYS A 85 2.96 2.51 -5.79
CA LYS A 85 1.58 2.50 -6.29
C LYS A 85 1.48 2.39 -7.82
N ILE A 86 2.46 2.93 -8.53
CA ILE A 86 2.47 2.90 -10.00
C ILE A 86 2.51 1.48 -10.57
N ASN A 87 3.16 0.53 -9.89
CA ASN A 87 3.26 -0.86 -10.35
C ASN A 87 1.87 -1.47 -10.57
N ASN A 88 1.03 -1.36 -9.53
CA ASN A 88 -0.32 -1.89 -9.53
C ASN A 88 -1.28 -1.04 -10.39
N ALA A 89 -1.24 0.29 -10.26
CA ALA A 89 -2.13 1.18 -11.00
C ALA A 89 -1.94 1.05 -12.51
N LEU A 90 -0.69 0.99 -12.97
CA LEU A 90 -0.37 0.81 -14.40
C LEU A 90 -0.85 -0.55 -14.92
N ALA A 91 -0.61 -1.63 -14.16
CA ALA A 91 -1.02 -2.97 -14.57
C ALA A 91 -2.55 -3.12 -14.61
N GLN A 92 -3.28 -2.58 -13.62
CA GLN A 92 -4.74 -2.58 -13.65
C GLN A 92 -5.31 -1.70 -14.77
N ALA A 93 -4.73 -0.52 -15.02
CA ALA A 93 -5.15 0.35 -16.13
C ALA A 93 -4.89 -0.30 -17.50
N LEU A 94 -3.76 -1.00 -17.67
CA LEU A 94 -3.48 -1.77 -18.87
C LEU A 94 -4.51 -2.90 -19.06
N LEU A 95 -4.85 -3.61 -17.98
CA LEU A 95 -5.89 -4.64 -18.03
C LEU A 95 -7.24 -4.04 -18.40
N ALA A 96 -7.64 -2.92 -17.80
CA ALA A 96 -8.86 -2.20 -18.13
C ALA A 96 -8.93 -1.83 -19.62
N LYS A 97 -7.83 -1.31 -20.17
CA LYS A 97 -7.73 -1.00 -21.61
C LYS A 97 -7.89 -2.23 -22.49
N LYS A 98 -7.25 -3.35 -22.13
CA LYS A 98 -7.38 -4.62 -22.88
C LYS A 98 -8.78 -5.23 -22.75
N MET A 99 -9.52 -4.94 -21.67
CA MET A 99 -10.95 -5.26 -21.52
C MET A 99 -11.88 -4.35 -22.34
N GLY A 100 -11.35 -3.31 -22.98
CA GLY A 100 -12.14 -2.35 -23.76
C GLY A 100 -12.82 -1.28 -22.91
N LYS A 101 -12.48 -1.17 -21.61
CA LYS A 101 -13.02 -0.10 -20.75
C LYS A 101 -12.45 1.26 -21.19
N LYS A 102 -13.28 2.29 -21.09
CA LYS A 102 -12.92 3.65 -21.54
C LYS A 102 -12.56 4.59 -20.38
N LYS A 103 -12.99 4.23 -19.19
CA LYS A 103 -12.85 5.02 -17.97
C LYS A 103 -12.31 4.18 -16.83
N ILE A 104 -11.48 4.77 -15.99
CA ILE A 104 -11.06 4.18 -14.74
C ILE A 104 -11.48 5.06 -13.57
N LEU A 105 -11.89 4.42 -12.49
CA LEU A 105 -12.27 5.03 -11.22
C LEU A 105 -11.25 4.59 -10.17
N ALA A 106 -10.90 5.48 -9.27
CA ALA A 106 -10.03 5.15 -8.14
C ALA A 106 -10.43 5.92 -6.89
N GLU A 107 -10.08 5.39 -5.73
CA GLU A 107 -10.08 6.08 -4.46
C GLU A 107 -8.65 6.52 -4.08
N THR A 108 -8.53 7.52 -3.23
CA THR A 108 -7.23 7.87 -2.64
C THR A 108 -7.38 8.61 -1.32
N GLY A 109 -6.45 8.37 -0.37
CA GLY A 109 -6.30 9.16 0.86
C GLY A 109 -5.11 10.11 0.73
N ALA A 110 -3.87 9.62 0.88
CA ALA A 110 -2.65 10.44 0.72
C ALA A 110 -2.42 10.99 -0.71
N GLY A 111 -3.26 10.63 -1.67
CA GLY A 111 -3.16 11.07 -3.06
C GLY A 111 -2.21 10.25 -3.94
N GLN A 112 -1.33 9.42 -3.39
CA GLN A 112 -0.33 8.69 -4.17
C GLN A 112 -0.96 7.66 -5.13
N HIS A 113 -2.01 6.95 -4.69
CA HIS A 113 -2.73 6.04 -5.57
C HIS A 113 -3.45 6.80 -6.68
N GLY A 114 -4.13 7.90 -6.33
CA GLY A 114 -4.79 8.77 -7.30
C GLY A 114 -3.83 9.31 -8.36
N VAL A 115 -2.66 9.81 -7.94
CA VAL A 115 -1.62 10.27 -8.89
C VAL A 115 -1.13 9.13 -9.78
N ALA A 116 -0.87 7.93 -9.22
CA ALA A 116 -0.44 6.77 -10.01
C ALA A 116 -1.51 6.34 -11.02
N THR A 117 -2.79 6.33 -10.60
CA THR A 117 -3.92 5.98 -11.48
C THR A 117 -4.14 7.03 -12.56
N ALA A 118 -4.11 8.32 -12.22
CA ALA A 118 -4.20 9.41 -13.20
C ALA A 118 -3.04 9.37 -14.21
N THR A 119 -1.83 9.03 -13.75
CA THR A 119 -0.65 8.86 -14.60
C THR A 119 -0.85 7.70 -15.59
N ALA A 120 -1.32 6.55 -15.11
CA ALA A 120 -1.59 5.39 -15.97
C ALA A 120 -2.73 5.66 -16.96
N ALA A 121 -3.79 6.36 -16.51
CA ALA A 121 -4.89 6.77 -17.38
C ALA A 121 -4.43 7.68 -18.53
N ALA A 122 -3.65 8.72 -18.20
CA ALA A 122 -3.10 9.65 -19.17
C ALA A 122 -2.21 8.92 -20.21
N LEU A 123 -1.32 8.04 -19.74
CA LEU A 123 -0.45 7.25 -20.62
C LEU A 123 -1.25 6.35 -21.57
N LEU A 124 -2.31 5.74 -21.09
CA LEU A 124 -3.08 4.73 -21.83
C LEU A 124 -4.28 5.33 -22.60
N GLY A 125 -4.55 6.64 -22.47
CA GLY A 125 -5.65 7.34 -23.13
C GLY A 125 -7.02 6.95 -22.58
N LEU A 126 -7.13 6.79 -21.24
CA LEU A 126 -8.37 6.48 -20.52
C LEU A 126 -8.88 7.72 -19.78
N GLU A 127 -10.19 7.86 -19.67
CA GLU A 127 -10.78 8.81 -18.73
C GLU A 127 -10.53 8.36 -17.28
N CYS A 128 -10.42 9.33 -16.35
CA CYS A 128 -10.10 9.01 -14.95
C CYS A 128 -10.86 9.91 -13.97
N ASP A 129 -11.64 9.30 -13.08
CA ASP A 129 -12.22 9.98 -11.93
C ASP A 129 -11.57 9.41 -10.64
N VAL A 130 -11.06 10.31 -9.79
CA VAL A 130 -10.43 9.95 -8.52
C VAL A 130 -11.24 10.52 -7.37
N TYR A 131 -11.76 9.63 -6.52
CA TYR A 131 -12.53 9.97 -5.32
C TYR A 131 -11.57 10.18 -4.15
N MET A 132 -11.71 11.31 -3.47
CA MET A 132 -10.84 11.68 -2.37
C MET A 132 -11.65 12.40 -1.29
N GLY A 133 -11.50 12.01 -0.04
CA GLY A 133 -12.20 12.67 1.07
C GLY A 133 -11.83 14.14 1.16
N ALA A 134 -12.79 15.02 1.45
CA ALA A 134 -12.56 16.48 1.49
C ALA A 134 -11.47 16.87 2.49
N THR A 135 -11.37 16.17 3.63
CA THR A 135 -10.28 16.36 4.60
C THR A 135 -8.92 16.02 3.99
N ASP A 136 -8.85 14.94 3.23
CA ASP A 136 -7.62 14.51 2.56
C ASP A 136 -7.25 15.43 1.39
N VAL A 137 -8.24 15.94 0.63
CA VAL A 137 -8.01 16.97 -0.42
C VAL A 137 -7.34 18.20 0.20
N ALA A 138 -7.84 18.67 1.35
CA ALA A 138 -7.28 19.83 2.04
C ALA A 138 -5.84 19.59 2.54
N ARG A 139 -5.55 18.36 3.03
CA ARG A 139 -4.21 17.98 3.51
C ARG A 139 -3.21 17.77 2.37
N GLN A 140 -3.66 17.31 1.20
CA GLN A 140 -2.85 16.81 0.10
C GLN A 140 -3.10 17.56 -1.22
N GLN A 141 -3.25 18.89 -1.14
CA GLN A 141 -3.57 19.74 -2.30
C GLN A 141 -2.60 19.57 -3.47
N LEU A 142 -1.31 19.35 -3.18
CA LEU A 142 -0.31 19.12 -4.22
C LEU A 142 -0.62 17.87 -5.06
N ASN A 143 -1.03 16.77 -4.42
CA ASN A 143 -1.39 15.56 -5.15
C ASN A 143 -2.73 15.71 -5.89
N ALA A 144 -3.71 16.40 -5.30
CA ALA A 144 -4.97 16.72 -5.99
C ALA A 144 -4.70 17.53 -7.27
N PHE A 145 -3.85 18.53 -7.21
CA PHE A 145 -3.46 19.31 -8.38
C PHE A 145 -2.67 18.50 -9.43
N ARG A 146 -1.76 17.61 -8.99
CA ARG A 146 -1.05 16.69 -9.90
C ARG A 146 -2.01 15.79 -10.67
N MET A 147 -3.05 15.25 -10.02
CA MET A 147 -4.09 14.46 -10.70
C MET A 147 -4.82 15.28 -11.76
N GLN A 148 -5.19 16.54 -11.44
CA GLN A 148 -5.82 17.45 -12.40
C GLN A 148 -4.91 17.79 -13.60
N LEU A 149 -3.61 18.01 -13.37
CA LEU A 149 -2.62 18.21 -14.45
C LEU A 149 -2.52 16.99 -15.39
N LEU A 150 -2.74 15.80 -14.88
CA LEU A 150 -2.76 14.54 -15.64
C LEU A 150 -4.11 14.30 -16.34
N GLY A 151 -5.05 15.24 -16.24
CA GLY A 151 -6.36 15.15 -16.88
C GLY A 151 -7.42 14.39 -16.09
N ALA A 152 -7.12 13.94 -14.88
CA ALA A 152 -8.11 13.28 -14.03
C ALA A 152 -9.05 14.28 -13.35
N LYS A 153 -10.30 13.88 -13.18
CA LYS A 153 -11.27 14.58 -12.34
C LYS A 153 -11.13 14.13 -10.90
N VAL A 154 -10.81 15.06 -10.00
CA VAL A 154 -10.82 14.80 -8.55
C VAL A 154 -12.21 15.10 -8.00
N VAL A 155 -12.86 14.05 -7.45
CA VAL A 155 -14.19 14.13 -6.84
C VAL A 155 -14.03 14.19 -5.32
N SER A 156 -14.32 15.36 -4.73
CA SER A 156 -14.30 15.55 -3.29
C SER A 156 -15.49 14.86 -2.63
N VAL A 157 -15.23 14.00 -1.64
CA VAL A 157 -16.25 13.26 -0.90
C VAL A 157 -16.47 13.92 0.45
N GLU A 158 -17.72 14.40 0.66
CA GLU A 158 -18.13 15.17 1.84
C GLU A 158 -18.80 14.32 2.94
N ASP A 159 -18.97 13.01 2.70
CA ASP A 159 -19.64 12.10 3.62
C ASP A 159 -18.76 11.72 4.82
N GLY A 160 -19.38 11.41 5.95
CA GLY A 160 -18.75 10.86 7.15
C GLY A 160 -17.56 11.67 7.65
N LEU A 161 -16.42 10.99 7.86
CA LEU A 161 -15.17 11.63 8.30
C LEU A 161 -14.40 12.32 7.18
N LYS A 162 -14.89 12.21 5.93
CA LYS A 162 -14.30 12.83 4.73
C LYS A 162 -12.86 12.36 4.48
N THR A 163 -12.59 11.06 4.69
CA THR A 163 -11.29 10.43 4.56
C THR A 163 -11.33 9.26 3.58
N LEU A 164 -10.23 8.47 3.51
CA LEU A 164 -10.07 7.34 2.59
C LEU A 164 -11.23 6.33 2.65
N LYS A 165 -11.80 6.03 3.83
CA LYS A 165 -12.90 5.07 3.96
C LYS A 165 -14.13 5.49 3.15
N GLU A 166 -14.53 6.77 3.29
CA GLU A 166 -15.67 7.34 2.58
C GLU A 166 -15.38 7.48 1.08
N ALA A 167 -14.16 7.86 0.71
CA ALA A 167 -13.71 7.91 -0.68
C ALA A 167 -13.81 6.52 -1.36
N THR A 168 -13.41 5.44 -0.65
CA THR A 168 -13.54 4.06 -1.14
C THR A 168 -15.01 3.69 -1.36
N THR A 169 -15.88 4.01 -0.41
CA THR A 169 -17.33 3.76 -0.53
C THR A 169 -17.92 4.49 -1.74
N ALA A 170 -17.60 5.79 -1.92
CA ALA A 170 -18.07 6.59 -3.03
C ALA A 170 -17.55 6.08 -4.39
N ALA A 171 -16.30 5.67 -4.47
CA ALA A 171 -15.73 5.10 -5.70
C ALA A 171 -16.41 3.78 -6.09
N ILE A 172 -16.70 2.90 -5.12
CA ILE A 172 -17.43 1.65 -5.37
C ILE A 172 -18.88 1.95 -5.83
N GLN A 173 -19.56 2.93 -5.21
CA GLN A 173 -20.90 3.34 -5.63
C GLN A 173 -20.92 3.90 -7.06
N ALA A 174 -19.93 4.73 -7.42
CA ALA A 174 -19.80 5.24 -8.76
C ALA A 174 -19.53 4.12 -9.77
N TRP A 175 -18.69 3.14 -9.40
CA TRP A 175 -18.41 1.98 -10.25
C TRP A 175 -19.69 1.16 -10.53
N VAL A 176 -20.53 0.94 -9.52
CA VAL A 176 -21.84 0.26 -9.71
C VAL A 176 -22.69 0.95 -10.78
N ASN A 177 -22.66 2.28 -10.83
CA ASN A 177 -23.46 3.07 -11.77
C ASN A 177 -22.89 3.07 -13.22
N GLU A 178 -21.60 2.79 -13.39
CA GLU A 178 -20.90 2.85 -14.67
C GLU A 178 -20.20 1.51 -15.03
N ILE A 179 -20.72 0.39 -14.55
CA ILE A 179 -20.07 -0.93 -14.53
C ILE A 179 -19.66 -1.43 -15.92
N GLU A 180 -20.43 -1.10 -16.97
CA GLU A 180 -20.16 -1.55 -18.32
C GLU A 180 -18.94 -0.83 -18.95
N SER A 181 -18.77 0.47 -18.67
CA SER A 181 -17.78 1.31 -19.31
C SER A 181 -16.57 1.63 -18.44
N ALA A 182 -16.73 1.55 -17.12
CA ALA A 182 -15.71 1.90 -16.15
C ALA A 182 -15.05 0.67 -15.51
N PHE A 183 -13.80 0.83 -15.10
CA PHE A 183 -13.03 -0.12 -14.33
C PHE A 183 -12.59 0.53 -13.01
N TYR A 184 -12.82 -0.14 -11.89
CA TYR A 184 -12.35 0.32 -10.61
C TYR A 184 -10.93 -0.16 -10.35
N VAL A 185 -9.97 0.79 -10.30
CA VAL A 185 -8.55 0.56 -10.02
C VAL A 185 -8.32 0.69 -8.53
N ILE A 186 -8.22 -0.43 -7.83
CA ILE A 186 -8.05 -0.44 -6.38
C ILE A 186 -6.60 -0.18 -5.97
N GLY A 187 -6.41 0.66 -4.94
CA GLY A 187 -5.10 1.16 -4.52
C GLY A 187 -4.33 0.27 -3.56
N SER A 188 -4.93 -0.77 -3.00
CA SER A 188 -4.28 -1.65 -2.04
C SER A 188 -4.72 -3.10 -2.19
N ALA A 189 -4.09 -4.02 -1.44
CA ALA A 189 -4.40 -5.46 -1.44
C ALA A 189 -5.67 -5.75 -0.61
N VAL A 190 -6.71 -4.96 -0.81
CA VAL A 190 -8.01 -4.97 -0.10
C VAL A 190 -9.14 -5.17 -1.10
N GLY A 191 -10.37 -5.20 -0.61
CA GLY A 191 -11.56 -5.33 -1.45
C GLY A 191 -11.99 -6.78 -1.71
N PRO A 192 -13.10 -6.96 -2.46
CA PRO A 192 -13.61 -8.29 -2.77
C PRO A 192 -12.67 -9.04 -3.72
N HIS A 193 -12.69 -10.38 -3.66
CA HIS A 193 -12.02 -11.18 -4.68
C HIS A 193 -12.52 -10.76 -6.09
N PRO A 194 -11.64 -10.64 -7.12
CA PRO A 194 -10.23 -11.07 -7.15
C PRO A 194 -9.19 -9.98 -6.80
N TYR A 195 -9.61 -8.79 -6.38
CA TYR A 195 -8.71 -7.64 -6.16
C TYR A 195 -7.50 -7.93 -5.28
N PRO A 196 -7.60 -8.55 -4.07
CA PRO A 196 -6.43 -8.77 -3.24
C PRO A 196 -5.33 -9.58 -3.93
N LYS A 197 -5.74 -10.60 -4.71
CA LYS A 197 -4.83 -11.43 -5.50
C LYS A 197 -4.18 -10.64 -6.64
N ILE A 198 -4.97 -9.89 -7.39
CA ILE A 198 -4.50 -9.05 -8.51
C ILE A 198 -3.46 -8.05 -8.03
N VAL A 199 -3.76 -7.33 -6.94
CA VAL A 199 -2.85 -6.34 -6.37
C VAL A 199 -1.56 -6.99 -5.86
N ARG A 200 -1.65 -8.11 -5.13
CA ARG A 200 -0.47 -8.87 -4.72
C ARG A 200 0.40 -9.23 -5.92
N ASP A 201 -0.20 -9.83 -6.94
CA ASP A 201 0.55 -10.35 -8.10
C ASP A 201 1.24 -9.19 -8.86
N PHE A 202 0.59 -8.04 -9.05
CA PHE A 202 1.21 -6.87 -9.69
C PHE A 202 2.24 -6.16 -8.80
N GLN A 203 2.14 -6.26 -7.48
CA GLN A 203 3.15 -5.72 -6.57
C GLN A 203 4.29 -6.71 -6.28
N SER A 204 4.14 -7.99 -6.61
CA SER A 204 5.14 -9.04 -6.31
C SER A 204 6.51 -8.77 -6.94
N ILE A 205 6.55 -7.94 -7.98
CA ILE A 205 7.80 -7.50 -8.62
C ILE A 205 8.78 -6.87 -7.61
N ILE A 206 8.27 -6.21 -6.55
CA ILE A 206 9.09 -5.62 -5.49
C ILE A 206 9.95 -6.69 -4.81
N GLY A 207 9.30 -7.78 -4.40
CA GLY A 207 9.96 -8.90 -3.73
C GLY A 207 10.86 -9.69 -4.65
N THR A 208 10.39 -9.96 -5.87
CA THR A 208 11.17 -10.69 -6.90
C THR A 208 12.48 -9.99 -7.19
N GLU A 209 12.43 -8.67 -7.42
CA GLU A 209 13.64 -7.87 -7.62
C GLU A 209 14.54 -7.82 -6.39
N ALA A 210 13.96 -7.59 -5.19
CA ALA A 210 14.74 -7.51 -3.96
C ALA A 210 15.52 -8.81 -3.69
N LYS A 211 14.87 -9.96 -3.90
CA LYS A 211 15.48 -11.28 -3.75
C LYS A 211 16.63 -11.48 -4.73
N ALA A 212 16.40 -11.23 -6.03
CA ALA A 212 17.43 -11.35 -7.06
C ALA A 212 18.61 -10.38 -6.85
N GLN A 213 18.33 -9.15 -6.40
CA GLN A 213 19.37 -8.16 -6.10
C GLN A 213 20.23 -8.57 -4.89
N LEU A 214 19.63 -9.17 -3.85
CA LEU A 214 20.39 -9.74 -2.72
C LEU A 214 21.28 -10.89 -3.18
N GLU A 215 20.76 -11.80 -4.01
CA GLU A 215 21.50 -12.90 -4.58
C GLU A 215 22.72 -12.41 -5.37
N ASN A 216 22.58 -11.32 -6.15
CA ASN A 216 23.70 -10.70 -6.86
C ASN A 216 24.79 -10.12 -5.92
N TYR A 217 24.42 -9.75 -4.69
CA TYR A 217 25.39 -9.38 -3.65
C TYR A 217 25.94 -10.59 -2.87
N GLY A 218 25.55 -11.82 -3.20
CA GLY A 218 25.88 -13.03 -2.45
C GLY A 218 25.26 -13.03 -1.05
N LYS A 219 24.12 -12.39 -0.88
CA LYS A 219 23.42 -12.22 0.40
C LYS A 219 22.05 -12.91 0.39
N LYS A 220 21.59 -13.23 1.59
CA LYS A 220 20.23 -13.71 1.87
C LYS A 220 19.64 -12.86 2.98
N ALA A 221 18.37 -12.49 2.88
CA ALA A 221 17.71 -11.73 3.93
C ALA A 221 17.47 -12.61 5.18
N ASP A 222 17.76 -12.07 6.35
CA ASP A 222 17.28 -12.60 7.64
C ASP A 222 15.94 -11.95 8.02
N TYR A 223 15.75 -10.67 7.65
CA TYR A 223 14.54 -9.90 7.90
C TYR A 223 14.11 -9.10 6.67
N VAL A 224 12.80 -9.06 6.43
CA VAL A 224 12.17 -8.15 5.46
C VAL A 224 11.09 -7.36 6.17
N ILE A 225 11.18 -6.03 6.13
CA ILE A 225 10.35 -5.11 6.89
C ILE A 225 9.63 -4.17 5.92
N ALA A 226 8.33 -3.99 6.11
CA ALA A 226 7.52 -3.05 5.31
C ALA A 226 6.41 -2.44 6.17
N CYS A 227 6.03 -1.17 5.90
CA CYS A 227 4.86 -0.57 6.52
C CYS A 227 3.56 -1.18 5.99
N VAL A 228 2.52 -1.17 6.81
CA VAL A 228 1.24 -1.80 6.50
C VAL A 228 0.08 -0.86 6.85
N GLY A 229 -0.65 -0.39 5.81
CA GLY A 229 -1.99 0.12 5.89
C GLY A 229 -2.94 -0.93 5.33
N GLY A 230 -3.46 -0.76 4.09
CA GLY A 230 -4.11 -1.87 3.38
C GLY A 230 -3.15 -3.00 2.96
N GLY A 231 -1.84 -2.75 2.92
CA GLY A 231 -0.78 -3.74 2.85
C GLY A 231 -0.20 -4.04 1.47
N SER A 232 -0.46 -3.23 0.43
CA SER A 232 -0.01 -3.56 -0.94
C SER A 232 1.52 -3.59 -1.10
N ASN A 233 2.26 -2.65 -0.51
CA ASN A 233 3.72 -2.66 -0.58
C ASN A 233 4.31 -3.84 0.20
N ALA A 234 3.74 -4.15 1.35
CA ALA A 234 4.20 -5.22 2.21
C ALA A 234 3.97 -6.59 1.58
N ILE A 235 2.75 -6.88 1.08
CA ILE A 235 2.51 -8.15 0.40
C ILE A 235 3.35 -8.27 -0.88
N GLY A 236 3.59 -7.15 -1.57
CA GLY A 236 4.45 -7.11 -2.74
C GLY A 236 5.87 -7.58 -2.46
N ILE A 237 6.50 -7.04 -1.40
CA ILE A 237 7.85 -7.47 -1.05
C ILE A 237 7.87 -8.83 -0.36
N PHE A 238 6.89 -9.15 0.49
CA PHE A 238 6.85 -10.42 1.23
C PHE A 238 6.63 -11.63 0.32
N SER A 239 5.88 -11.47 -0.78
CA SER A 239 5.48 -12.56 -1.67
C SER A 239 6.65 -13.44 -2.13
N ALA A 240 7.83 -12.88 -2.38
CA ALA A 240 9.01 -13.62 -2.81
C ALA A 240 9.70 -14.41 -1.68
N PHE A 241 9.30 -14.18 -0.42
CA PHE A 241 9.91 -14.77 0.76
C PHE A 241 8.92 -15.60 1.60
N LEU A 242 7.65 -15.70 1.20
CA LEU A 242 6.61 -16.40 1.96
C LEU A 242 6.95 -17.87 2.21
N ASP A 243 7.51 -18.55 1.21
CA ASP A 243 7.84 -19.97 1.28
C ASP A 243 9.19 -20.25 1.96
N ASP A 244 9.96 -19.21 2.29
CA ASP A 244 11.26 -19.33 2.96
C ASP A 244 11.12 -19.02 4.45
N GLU A 245 10.88 -20.07 5.25
CA GLU A 245 10.71 -19.96 6.70
C GLU A 245 11.94 -19.42 7.44
N SER A 246 13.12 -19.42 6.80
CA SER A 246 14.33 -18.84 7.39
C SER A 246 14.33 -17.30 7.38
N VAL A 247 13.46 -16.68 6.59
CA VAL A 247 13.32 -15.23 6.48
C VAL A 247 12.18 -14.75 7.38
N ASN A 248 12.49 -13.86 8.29
CA ASN A 248 11.51 -13.21 9.17
C ASN A 248 10.84 -12.05 8.44
N LEU A 249 9.51 -12.11 8.31
CA LEU A 249 8.70 -11.06 7.68
C LEU A 249 8.01 -10.22 8.76
N VAL A 250 8.17 -8.89 8.69
CA VAL A 250 7.63 -7.98 9.70
C VAL A 250 6.88 -6.83 9.04
N GLY A 251 5.56 -6.78 9.30
CA GLY A 251 4.69 -5.68 8.89
C GLY A 251 4.56 -4.63 10.00
N ILE A 252 4.72 -3.36 9.68
CA ILE A 252 4.67 -2.27 10.66
C ILE A 252 3.41 -1.45 10.45
N GLU A 253 2.53 -1.50 11.45
CA GLU A 253 1.27 -0.76 11.51
C GLU A 253 1.46 0.63 12.15
N ALA A 254 0.54 1.56 11.84
CA ALA A 254 0.52 2.87 12.47
C ALA A 254 -0.07 2.79 13.89
N GLY A 255 0.77 2.93 14.88
CA GLY A 255 0.40 2.98 16.30
C GLY A 255 -0.16 4.33 16.73
N GLY A 256 -0.15 5.36 15.87
CA GLY A 256 -0.71 6.66 16.16
C GLY A 256 -0.18 7.27 17.45
N LEU A 257 -1.10 7.68 18.33
CA LEU A 257 -0.76 8.19 19.67
C LEU A 257 -0.54 7.08 20.72
N GLY A 258 -0.47 5.83 20.26
CA GLY A 258 -0.29 4.62 21.10
C GLY A 258 -1.44 3.63 20.90
N ILE A 259 -1.11 2.34 20.77
CA ILE A 259 -2.09 1.27 20.50
C ILE A 259 -3.07 1.00 21.65
N ASP A 260 -2.80 1.54 22.84
CA ASP A 260 -3.70 1.45 24.01
C ASP A 260 -4.62 2.67 24.13
N THR A 261 -4.54 3.62 23.18
CA THR A 261 -5.45 4.74 23.02
C THR A 261 -6.45 4.45 21.87
N PRO A 262 -7.55 5.21 21.73
CA PRO A 262 -8.44 5.08 20.56
C PRO A 262 -7.86 5.71 19.28
N TYR A 263 -6.68 6.33 19.34
CA TYR A 263 -6.07 7.09 18.24
C TYR A 263 -4.93 6.32 17.60
N HIS A 264 -5.24 5.23 16.89
CA HIS A 264 -4.30 4.39 16.14
C HIS A 264 -4.98 3.75 14.92
N ALA A 265 -4.20 3.17 14.02
CA ALA A 265 -4.66 2.36 12.89
C ALA A 265 -4.02 0.95 12.89
N ALA A 266 -3.65 0.44 14.07
CA ALA A 266 -3.02 -0.87 14.25
C ALA A 266 -4.06 -1.99 14.22
N THR A 267 -4.50 -2.34 13.02
CA THR A 267 -5.64 -3.22 12.75
C THR A 267 -5.39 -4.67 13.15
N LEU A 268 -4.21 -5.22 12.86
CA LEU A 268 -3.89 -6.62 13.23
C LEU A 268 -3.56 -6.76 14.71
N SER A 269 -3.03 -5.69 15.32
CA SER A 269 -2.70 -5.67 16.75
C SER A 269 -3.93 -5.57 17.66
N LYS A 270 -4.99 -4.85 17.24
CA LYS A 270 -6.15 -4.50 18.08
C LYS A 270 -7.51 -4.84 17.48
N GLY A 271 -7.58 -5.15 16.20
CA GLY A 271 -8.84 -5.40 15.49
C GLY A 271 -9.43 -6.78 15.75
N LYS A 272 -10.64 -6.96 15.22
CA LYS A 272 -11.39 -8.22 15.23
C LYS A 272 -11.81 -8.59 13.81
N THR A 273 -12.16 -9.85 13.59
CA THR A 273 -12.71 -10.28 12.29
C THR A 273 -14.01 -9.54 11.99
N GLY A 274 -14.10 -8.92 10.81
CA GLY A 274 -15.27 -8.20 10.34
C GLY A 274 -15.31 -8.16 8.81
N ILE A 275 -16.26 -7.38 8.26
CA ILE A 275 -16.42 -7.18 6.83
C ILE A 275 -16.32 -5.68 6.55
N ILE A 276 -15.48 -5.31 5.58
CA ILE A 276 -15.33 -3.94 5.10
C ILE A 276 -15.04 -3.98 3.60
N HIS A 277 -15.63 -3.05 2.83
CA HIS A 277 -15.42 -2.88 1.39
C HIS A 277 -15.43 -4.20 0.61
N GLY A 278 -16.41 -5.07 0.92
CA GLY A 278 -16.64 -6.32 0.19
C GLY A 278 -15.73 -7.49 0.54
N MET A 279 -14.89 -7.38 1.56
CA MET A 279 -14.01 -8.46 2.02
C MET A 279 -14.20 -8.78 3.50
N LYS A 280 -14.04 -10.05 3.87
CA LYS A 280 -13.89 -10.48 5.26
C LYS A 280 -12.42 -10.41 5.66
N THR A 281 -12.12 -9.64 6.69
CA THR A 281 -10.74 -9.41 7.14
C THR A 281 -10.68 -9.08 8.63
N THR A 282 -9.55 -8.59 9.12
CA THR A 282 -9.45 -7.94 10.44
C THR A 282 -9.75 -6.46 10.29
N VAL A 283 -10.59 -5.92 11.18
CA VAL A 283 -11.03 -4.51 11.17
C VAL A 283 -11.00 -3.94 12.57
N LEU A 284 -10.77 -2.63 12.68
CA LEU A 284 -10.98 -1.87 13.91
C LEU A 284 -12.47 -1.56 14.03
N GLN A 285 -13.12 -2.08 15.06
CA GLN A 285 -14.55 -1.94 15.29
C GLN A 285 -14.86 -1.88 16.78
N ASP A 286 -15.95 -1.22 17.11
CA ASP A 286 -16.45 -1.14 18.48
C ASP A 286 -17.15 -2.45 18.92
N GLU A 287 -17.76 -2.43 20.10
CA GLU A 287 -18.46 -3.57 20.68
C GLU A 287 -19.72 -3.97 19.89
N TYR A 288 -20.30 -3.06 19.13
CA TYR A 288 -21.47 -3.28 18.28
C TYR A 288 -21.10 -3.69 16.84
N GLY A 289 -19.81 -3.77 16.51
CA GLY A 289 -19.32 -4.11 15.18
C GLY A 289 -19.29 -2.93 14.20
N MET A 290 -19.49 -1.69 14.67
CA MET A 290 -19.31 -0.50 13.85
C MET A 290 -17.83 -0.20 13.65
N ILE A 291 -17.45 0.17 12.43
CA ILE A 291 -16.08 0.53 12.10
C ILE A 291 -15.67 1.76 12.92
N SER A 292 -14.62 1.59 13.73
CA SER A 292 -14.09 2.66 14.56
C SER A 292 -13.39 3.72 13.74
N PRO A 293 -13.43 5.00 14.14
CA PRO A 293 -12.50 6.01 13.65
C PRO A 293 -11.06 5.55 13.91
N VAL A 294 -10.15 5.90 13.03
CA VAL A 294 -8.72 5.59 13.14
C VAL A 294 -7.90 6.87 13.14
N HIS A 295 -6.65 6.76 13.55
CA HIS A 295 -5.71 7.88 13.51
C HIS A 295 -4.32 7.40 13.10
N SER A 296 -3.73 8.12 12.16
CA SER A 296 -2.32 8.06 11.81
C SER A 296 -1.87 9.41 11.28
N ILE A 297 -0.67 9.84 11.63
CA ILE A 297 -0.02 10.99 10.99
C ILE A 297 0.17 10.75 9.49
N SER A 298 0.24 9.48 9.09
CA SER A 298 0.34 9.04 7.70
C SER A 298 -1.04 8.79 7.10
N ALA A 299 -1.48 9.64 6.18
CA ALA A 299 -2.75 9.47 5.47
C ALA A 299 -2.83 8.14 4.67
N GLY A 300 -1.70 7.57 4.27
CA GLY A 300 -1.65 6.28 3.55
C GLY A 300 -1.79 5.05 4.46
N LEU A 301 -1.68 5.23 5.79
CA LEU A 301 -1.89 4.16 6.79
C LEU A 301 -3.17 4.37 7.62
N ASP A 302 -3.92 5.44 7.36
CA ASP A 302 -5.14 5.82 8.06
C ASP A 302 -6.34 5.04 7.51
N TYR A 303 -6.38 3.73 7.78
CA TYR A 303 -7.41 2.81 7.28
C TYR A 303 -7.77 1.76 8.34
N PRO A 304 -9.07 1.55 8.64
CA PRO A 304 -9.52 0.69 9.74
C PRO A 304 -9.56 -0.80 9.40
N GLY A 305 -9.04 -1.20 8.24
CA GLY A 305 -9.01 -2.58 7.77
C GLY A 305 -7.63 -2.98 7.25
N ILE A 306 -7.51 -4.22 6.81
CA ILE A 306 -6.26 -4.75 6.25
C ILE A 306 -6.57 -5.71 5.11
N GLY A 307 -5.61 -5.94 4.22
CA GLY A 307 -5.72 -6.97 3.20
C GLY A 307 -6.00 -8.36 3.79
N PRO A 308 -6.93 -9.13 3.22
CA PRO A 308 -7.33 -10.43 3.79
C PRO A 308 -6.17 -11.44 3.80
N GLU A 309 -5.21 -11.33 2.89
CA GLU A 309 -4.01 -12.15 2.90
C GLU A 309 -3.12 -11.83 4.12
N HIS A 310 -2.96 -10.55 4.49
CA HIS A 310 -2.25 -10.16 5.71
C HIS A 310 -2.94 -10.69 6.97
N ALA A 311 -4.28 -10.62 7.03
CA ALA A 311 -5.04 -11.20 8.13
C ALA A 311 -4.79 -12.71 8.25
N HIS A 312 -4.72 -13.42 7.12
CA HIS A 312 -4.37 -14.84 7.08
C HIS A 312 -2.93 -15.09 7.52
N LEU A 313 -1.96 -14.35 7.01
CA LEU A 313 -0.54 -14.49 7.34
C LEU A 313 -0.27 -14.23 8.82
N ASN A 314 -1.03 -13.33 9.44
CA ASN A 314 -1.02 -13.12 10.89
C ASN A 314 -1.63 -14.32 11.65
N ASP A 315 -2.75 -14.84 11.18
CA ASP A 315 -3.47 -15.98 11.80
C ASP A 315 -2.57 -17.24 11.84
N ILE A 316 -1.86 -17.52 10.76
CA ILE A 316 -0.89 -18.64 10.69
C ILE A 316 0.51 -18.30 11.21
N LYS A 317 0.72 -17.08 11.71
CA LYS A 317 1.99 -16.57 12.25
C LYS A 317 3.18 -16.61 11.27
N ARG A 318 2.91 -16.55 9.96
CA ARG A 318 3.98 -16.46 8.95
C ARG A 318 4.61 -15.07 8.88
N VAL A 319 3.82 -14.04 9.14
CA VAL A 319 4.28 -12.64 9.24
C VAL A 319 3.96 -12.12 10.63
N ARG A 320 4.93 -11.47 11.24
CA ARG A 320 4.76 -10.75 12.50
C ARG A 320 4.34 -9.32 12.20
N TYR A 321 3.37 -8.80 12.95
CA TYR A 321 2.92 -7.42 12.84
C TYR A 321 3.19 -6.69 14.14
N GLU A 322 3.77 -5.51 14.00
CA GLU A 322 4.19 -4.64 15.09
C GLU A 322 3.72 -3.21 14.81
N ALA A 323 3.66 -2.38 15.83
CA ALA A 323 3.24 -0.99 15.67
C ALA A 323 4.32 -0.01 16.11
N VAL A 324 4.36 1.15 15.44
CA VAL A 324 5.16 2.30 15.86
C VAL A 324 4.27 3.54 15.95
N THR A 325 4.56 4.41 16.91
CA THR A 325 3.82 5.65 17.13
C THR A 325 4.19 6.73 16.12
N ASP A 326 3.38 7.79 16.06
CA ASP A 326 3.65 8.95 15.23
C ASP A 326 5.00 9.61 15.59
N ASP A 327 5.34 9.70 16.88
CA ASP A 327 6.62 10.22 17.36
C ASP A 327 7.81 9.36 16.89
N GLU A 328 7.71 8.03 17.04
CA GLU A 328 8.74 7.11 16.57
C GLU A 328 8.93 7.21 15.06
N CYS A 329 7.84 7.33 14.33
CA CYS A 329 7.84 7.47 12.87
C CYS A 329 8.54 8.77 12.42
N ILE A 330 8.17 9.91 13.00
CA ILE A 330 8.77 11.21 12.63
C ILE A 330 10.25 11.25 13.01
N ASN A 331 10.63 10.71 14.17
CA ASN A 331 12.04 10.60 14.55
C ASN A 331 12.84 9.77 13.53
N ALA A 332 12.28 8.65 13.07
CA ALA A 332 12.91 7.80 12.06
C ALA A 332 13.01 8.47 10.67
N LEU A 333 12.00 9.30 10.31
CA LEU A 333 12.04 10.10 9.08
C LEU A 333 13.25 11.05 9.10
N TYR A 334 13.43 11.81 10.19
CA TYR A 334 14.58 12.68 10.36
C TYR A 334 15.90 11.91 10.42
N PHE A 335 15.88 10.78 11.11
CA PHE A 335 17.08 9.95 11.25
C PHE A 335 17.55 9.42 9.90
N LEU A 336 16.68 8.79 9.11
CA LEU A 336 17.03 8.31 7.77
C LEU A 336 17.48 9.45 6.86
N SER A 337 16.81 10.60 6.93
CA SER A 337 17.15 11.78 6.12
C SER A 337 18.57 12.28 6.43
N LYS A 338 18.95 12.33 7.70
CA LYS A 338 20.29 12.76 8.14
C LYS A 338 21.37 11.72 7.90
N MET A 339 21.03 10.43 8.04
CA MET A 339 22.00 9.34 7.90
C MET A 339 22.30 9.03 6.44
N GLU A 340 21.29 8.92 5.58
CA GLU A 340 21.44 8.42 4.22
C GLU A 340 21.07 9.44 3.13
N GLY A 341 20.62 10.64 3.51
CA GLY A 341 20.16 11.64 2.55
C GLY A 341 18.87 11.26 1.83
N ILE A 342 18.05 10.39 2.44
CA ILE A 342 16.80 9.87 1.89
C ILE A 342 15.63 10.41 2.73
N ILE A 343 14.74 11.20 2.12
CA ILE A 343 13.53 11.68 2.76
C ILE A 343 12.39 10.70 2.42
N PRO A 344 12.07 9.75 3.31
CA PRO A 344 11.02 8.76 3.03
C PRO A 344 9.64 9.39 3.21
N ALA A 345 8.62 8.82 2.55
CA ALA A 345 7.24 9.07 2.93
C ALA A 345 7.01 8.69 4.40
N ILE A 346 6.08 9.38 5.08
CA ILE A 346 5.74 9.06 6.48
C ILE A 346 5.32 7.59 6.61
N GLU A 347 4.64 7.04 5.60
CA GLU A 347 4.32 5.61 5.53
C GLU A 347 5.58 4.74 5.68
N SER A 348 6.60 5.01 4.87
CA SER A 348 7.86 4.24 4.84
C SER A 348 8.67 4.42 6.11
N ALA A 349 8.58 5.61 6.73
CA ALA A 349 9.28 5.91 7.98
C ALA A 349 8.83 5.01 9.14
N HIS A 350 7.58 4.49 9.13
CA HIS A 350 7.13 3.48 10.10
C HIS A 350 7.99 2.22 10.04
N ALA A 351 8.30 1.74 8.82
CA ALA A 351 9.16 0.56 8.67
C ALA A 351 10.60 0.83 9.15
N VAL A 352 11.13 2.03 8.89
CA VAL A 352 12.47 2.45 9.35
C VAL A 352 12.50 2.57 10.88
N ALA A 353 11.45 3.12 11.50
CA ALA A 353 11.36 3.28 12.96
C ALA A 353 11.49 1.95 13.72
N TYR A 354 11.03 0.87 13.12
CA TYR A 354 11.11 -0.44 13.75
C TYR A 354 12.55 -0.97 13.89
N LEU A 355 13.50 -0.48 13.12
CA LEU A 355 14.93 -0.83 13.29
C LEU A 355 15.43 -0.54 14.70
N GLU A 356 14.99 0.57 15.31
CA GLU A 356 15.34 0.93 16.70
C GLU A 356 14.85 -0.10 17.73
N LYS A 357 13.71 -0.76 17.43
CA LYS A 357 13.14 -1.81 18.30
C LYS A 357 13.70 -3.19 17.99
N LEU A 358 14.11 -3.44 16.76
CA LEU A 358 14.56 -4.75 16.29
C LEU A 358 16.04 -4.97 16.54
N CYS A 359 16.90 -4.06 16.05
CA CYS A 359 18.35 -4.27 16.00
C CYS A 359 18.96 -4.57 17.37
N PRO A 360 18.60 -3.89 18.48
CA PRO A 360 19.16 -4.20 19.78
C PRO A 360 18.83 -5.60 20.34
N LYS A 361 17.87 -6.29 19.71
CA LYS A 361 17.43 -7.65 20.15
C LYS A 361 18.08 -8.76 19.34
N LEU A 362 18.92 -8.43 18.37
CA LEU A 362 19.56 -9.42 17.49
C LEU A 362 20.95 -9.78 18.00
N ASP A 363 21.14 -11.05 18.35
CA ASP A 363 22.39 -11.55 18.93
C ASP A 363 23.53 -11.69 17.91
N LYS A 364 23.23 -11.70 16.61
CA LYS A 364 24.20 -11.85 15.53
C LYS A 364 23.96 -10.84 14.42
N LYS A 365 25.01 -10.53 13.67
CA LYS A 365 24.91 -9.70 12.48
C LYS A 365 23.93 -10.30 11.48
N SER A 366 22.91 -9.53 11.12
CA SER A 366 21.81 -9.94 10.24
C SER A 366 21.74 -9.06 9.00
N VAL A 367 21.20 -9.61 7.91
CA VAL A 367 20.85 -8.92 6.68
C VAL A 367 19.37 -8.51 6.76
N ILE A 368 19.12 -7.21 6.80
CA ILE A 368 17.78 -6.62 6.97
C ILE A 368 17.42 -5.83 5.72
N VAL A 369 16.29 -6.17 5.11
CA VAL A 369 15.71 -5.40 3.99
C VAL A 369 14.54 -4.57 4.49
N VAL A 370 14.57 -3.27 4.25
CA VAL A 370 13.46 -2.35 4.54
C VAL A 370 12.89 -1.80 3.24
N ASN A 371 11.59 -1.93 3.04
CA ASN A 371 10.92 -1.39 1.86
C ASN A 371 10.60 0.09 2.04
N ILE A 372 11.28 0.97 1.28
CA ILE A 372 10.98 2.40 1.21
C ILE A 372 9.92 2.59 0.14
N SER A 373 8.68 2.47 0.56
CA SER A 373 7.51 2.36 -0.32
C SER A 373 7.15 3.63 -1.09
N GLY A 374 7.65 4.79 -0.63
CA GLY A 374 7.42 6.07 -1.28
C GLY A 374 8.32 7.19 -0.73
N ARG A 375 8.40 8.31 -1.47
CA ARG A 375 9.19 9.49 -1.10
C ARG A 375 8.35 10.51 -0.32
N GLY A 376 9.04 11.30 0.53
CA GLY A 376 8.43 12.19 1.50
C GLY A 376 8.10 13.60 1.01
N ASP A 377 8.36 13.95 -0.26
CA ASP A 377 8.09 15.32 -0.76
C ASP A 377 6.65 15.77 -0.52
N LYS A 378 5.70 14.85 -0.60
CA LYS A 378 4.27 15.10 -0.34
C LYS A 378 3.95 15.42 1.11
N ASP A 379 4.83 15.02 2.05
CA ASP A 379 4.56 15.01 3.49
C ASP A 379 5.21 16.17 4.24
N ILE A 380 6.01 16.99 3.56
CA ILE A 380 6.78 18.07 4.17
C ILE A 380 5.89 19.02 4.99
N ASN A 381 4.72 19.39 4.46
CA ASN A 381 3.78 20.26 5.20
C ASN A 381 3.21 19.58 6.46
N THR A 382 2.95 18.28 6.41
CA THR A 382 2.50 17.50 7.57
C THR A 382 3.59 17.46 8.65
N VAL A 383 4.84 17.21 8.25
CA VAL A 383 6.00 17.20 9.16
C VAL A 383 6.21 18.58 9.81
N ILE A 384 6.15 19.66 9.02
CA ILE A 384 6.24 21.04 9.54
C ILE A 384 5.11 21.32 10.54
N GLY A 385 3.88 20.92 10.22
CA GLY A 385 2.72 21.09 11.11
C GLY A 385 2.87 20.35 12.43
N TYR A 386 3.39 19.11 12.37
CA TYR A 386 3.66 18.29 13.54
C TYR A 386 4.72 18.91 14.47
N GLU A 387 5.81 19.42 13.92
CA GLU A 387 6.86 20.12 14.65
C GLU A 387 6.33 21.39 15.34
N LYS A 388 5.53 22.20 14.62
CA LYS A 388 4.91 23.40 15.19
C LYS A 388 3.98 23.07 16.35
N GLY A 389 3.20 21.98 16.26
CA GLY A 389 2.34 21.53 17.35
C GLY A 389 3.13 21.15 18.60
N LYS A 390 4.35 20.59 18.47
CA LYS A 390 5.24 20.29 19.60
C LYS A 390 5.89 21.54 20.22
N ILE A 391 6.10 22.60 19.43
CA ILE A 391 6.74 23.83 19.92
C ILE A 391 5.75 24.73 20.66
N TYR A 392 4.45 24.64 20.33
CA TYR A 392 3.41 25.53 20.87
C TYR A 392 2.37 24.79 21.74
N GLY A 393 2.50 23.48 21.96
CA GLY A 393 1.72 22.65 22.86
C GLY A 393 2.45 22.39 24.17
#